data_bb6afba1bcc807f754c5df93c6dbe86c
#
_entry.id   bb6afba1bcc807f754c5df93c6dbe86c
#
_cell.length_a   1.000
_cell.length_b   1.000
_cell.length_c   1.000
_cell.angle_alpha   90.00
_cell.angle_beta   90.00
_cell.angle_gamma   90.00
#
_symmetry.space_group_name_H-M   'P 1'
#
loop_
_entity.id
_entity.type
_entity.pdbx_description
1 polymer ?
#
loop_
_entity_poly.entity_id
_entity_poly.type
_entity_poly.pdbx_seq_one_letter_code
_entity_poly.pdbx_strand_id
1 'polypeptide(L)'
;MIDNSLQKNKKDLFFAMSHGVHRGKLKKNKYDDREKFLDKLQKKLTDVDYDFFGYENKEPLWADEFLESIKNYDMGLNLSRGNPHKYYSSDRIVQIIGNGLLCLIDRKTQLSNIIPKDCAVYYKDINDLAKKIKFYKENVKLMKKIANKGRKFYNKNYNSTIISQFFIDVTFKLKNKYKYIWN
;
A
#
# COMPACT_ATOMS: atom_id res chain seq x y z
N MET A 1 14.66 7.34 16.59
CA MET A 1 13.48 6.45 16.72
C MET A 1 12.37 7.31 17.28
N ILE A 2 11.36 7.61 16.47
CA ILE A 2 10.19 8.38 16.94
C ILE A 2 9.32 7.39 17.70
N ASP A 3 9.09 7.64 18.98
CA ASP A 3 8.23 6.84 19.84
C ASP A 3 6.77 7.04 19.37
N ASN A 4 6.19 6.02 18.76
CA ASN A 4 4.81 6.02 18.27
C ASN A 4 3.78 5.71 19.38
N SER A 5 4.16 5.73 20.65
CA SER A 5 3.27 5.38 21.76
C SER A 5 2.25 6.46 22.12
N LEU A 6 2.38 7.68 21.61
CA LEU A 6 1.56 8.85 22.02
C LEU A 6 0.57 9.37 20.97
N GLN A 7 0.43 8.76 19.79
CA GLN A 7 -0.63 9.15 18.85
C GLN A 7 -1.96 8.43 19.19
N LYS A 8 -2.69 9.00 20.13
CA LYS A 8 -4.13 8.79 20.32
C LYS A 8 -4.84 9.28 19.04
N ASN A 9 -5.68 8.43 18.46
CA ASN A 9 -6.60 8.68 17.32
C ASN A 9 -6.00 8.58 15.91
N LYS A 10 -5.32 7.46 15.60
CA LYS A 10 -5.09 7.12 14.20
C LYS A 10 -6.40 6.66 13.56
N LYS A 11 -6.62 7.08 12.31
CA LYS A 11 -7.67 6.55 11.46
C LYS A 11 -7.34 5.15 10.98
N ASP A 12 -8.37 4.38 10.62
CA ASP A 12 -8.20 2.97 10.29
C ASP A 12 -7.55 2.75 8.93
N LEU A 13 -8.00 3.47 7.87
CA LEU A 13 -7.60 3.15 6.49
C LEU A 13 -7.22 4.38 5.68
N PHE A 14 -6.07 4.29 5.04
CA PHE A 14 -5.51 5.26 4.10
C PHE A 14 -5.54 4.76 2.67
N PHE A 15 -5.95 5.62 1.75
CA PHE A 15 -5.70 5.46 0.33
C PHE A 15 -5.47 6.83 -0.32
N ALA A 16 -4.48 6.93 -1.20
CA ALA A 16 -4.23 8.12 -1.98
C ALA A 16 -4.01 7.77 -3.45
N MET A 17 -4.61 8.55 -4.33
CA MET A 17 -4.42 8.44 -5.77
C MET A 17 -4.34 9.82 -6.42
N SER A 18 -3.69 9.86 -7.58
CA SER A 18 -3.81 10.97 -8.52
C SER A 18 -4.42 10.45 -9.83
N HIS A 19 -5.16 11.30 -10.50
CA HIS A 19 -5.72 11.00 -11.82
C HIS A 19 -4.75 11.42 -12.94
N GLY A 20 -3.57 11.93 -12.57
CA GLY A 20 -2.62 12.53 -13.49
C GLY A 20 -3.15 13.84 -14.09
N VAL A 21 -2.63 14.23 -15.26
CA VAL A 21 -2.96 15.49 -15.93
C VAL A 21 -4.46 15.60 -16.28
N HIS A 22 -5.18 14.50 -16.30
CA HIS A 22 -6.57 14.44 -16.79
C HIS A 22 -7.63 14.27 -15.67
N ARG A 23 -7.31 14.52 -14.41
CA ARG A 23 -8.24 14.58 -13.27
C ARG A 23 -9.47 13.63 -13.40
N GLY A 24 -9.23 12.33 -13.31
CA GLY A 24 -10.28 11.30 -13.36
C GLY A 24 -10.62 10.75 -14.75
N LYS A 25 -10.19 11.38 -15.82
CA LYS A 25 -10.39 10.86 -17.17
C LYS A 25 -9.12 10.21 -17.70
N LEU A 26 -9.19 8.94 -18.04
CA LEU A 26 -8.16 8.28 -18.82
C LEU A 26 -8.20 8.77 -20.27
N LYS A 27 -7.08 8.60 -21.02
CA LYS A 27 -7.09 8.79 -22.49
C LYS A 27 -8.37 8.19 -23.07
N LYS A 28 -9.08 8.91 -23.94
CA LYS A 28 -10.36 8.51 -24.57
C LYS A 28 -11.58 8.54 -23.64
N ASN A 29 -11.69 9.48 -22.71
CA ASN A 29 -12.87 9.67 -21.85
C ASN A 29 -13.28 8.47 -21.00
N LYS A 30 -12.37 7.56 -20.69
CA LYS A 30 -12.63 6.49 -19.73
C LYS A 30 -12.42 7.00 -18.30
N TYR A 31 -13.34 6.63 -17.42
CA TYR A 31 -13.20 6.88 -15.98
C TYR A 31 -12.17 5.96 -15.37
N ASP A 32 -11.57 6.40 -14.25
CA ASP A 32 -10.65 5.57 -13.47
C ASP A 32 -11.44 4.47 -12.74
N ASP A 33 -11.10 3.21 -13.01
CA ASP A 33 -11.78 2.05 -12.40
C ASP A 33 -11.67 2.02 -10.87
N ARG A 34 -10.68 2.72 -10.31
CA ARG A 34 -10.50 2.85 -8.86
C ARG A 34 -11.66 3.57 -8.20
N GLU A 35 -12.27 4.57 -8.85
CA GLU A 35 -13.43 5.29 -8.32
C GLU A 35 -14.60 4.33 -8.08
N LYS A 36 -14.95 3.53 -9.08
CA LYS A 36 -16.01 2.50 -8.95
C LYS A 36 -15.73 1.47 -7.87
N PHE A 37 -14.44 1.17 -7.67
CA PHE A 37 -14.03 0.26 -6.59
C PHE A 37 -14.23 0.91 -5.23
N LEU A 38 -13.82 2.18 -5.08
CA LEU A 38 -13.97 2.95 -3.84
C LEU A 38 -15.44 3.17 -3.49
N ASP A 39 -16.31 3.52 -4.46
CA ASP A 39 -17.77 3.62 -4.26
C ASP A 39 -18.37 2.36 -3.62
N LYS A 40 -17.96 1.19 -4.14
CA LYS A 40 -18.41 -0.10 -3.60
C LYS A 40 -17.82 -0.42 -2.25
N LEU A 41 -16.57 -0.03 -2.01
CA LEU A 41 -15.88 -0.27 -0.77
C LEU A 41 -16.47 0.58 0.36
N GLN A 42 -16.69 1.88 0.15
CA GLN A 42 -17.29 2.79 1.14
C GLN A 42 -18.61 2.25 1.70
N LYS A 43 -19.49 1.75 0.82
CA LYS A 43 -20.79 1.16 1.22
C LYS A 43 -20.67 -0.03 2.19
N LYS A 44 -19.45 -0.61 2.31
CA LYS A 44 -19.17 -1.77 3.18
C LYS A 44 -18.39 -1.39 4.44
N LEU A 45 -17.87 -0.16 4.52
CA LEU A 45 -17.00 0.33 5.60
C LEU A 45 -17.77 1.26 6.55
N THR A 46 -18.98 0.90 6.96
CA THR A 46 -19.86 1.73 7.80
C THR A 46 -19.24 2.11 9.15
N ASP A 47 -18.38 1.25 9.70
CA ASP A 47 -17.79 1.41 11.04
C ASP A 47 -16.28 1.63 10.99
N VAL A 48 -15.76 2.06 9.85
CA VAL A 48 -14.31 2.24 9.61
C VAL A 48 -14.04 3.72 9.36
N ASP A 49 -13.06 4.29 10.04
CA ASP A 49 -12.61 5.65 9.80
C ASP A 49 -11.53 5.63 8.70
N TYR A 50 -11.83 6.25 7.55
CA TYR A 50 -10.95 6.20 6.38
C TYR A 50 -10.87 7.55 5.67
N ASP A 51 -9.78 7.72 4.92
CA ASP A 51 -9.65 8.77 3.93
C ASP A 51 -9.16 8.22 2.58
N PHE A 52 -9.85 8.63 1.53
CA PHE A 52 -9.48 8.36 0.14
C PHE A 52 -9.11 9.68 -0.54
N PHE A 53 -7.83 10.02 -0.53
CA PHE A 53 -7.31 11.24 -1.15
C PHE A 53 -7.26 11.12 -2.68
N GLY A 54 -7.60 12.19 -3.36
CA GLY A 54 -7.75 12.20 -4.82
C GLY A 54 -9.07 11.59 -5.30
N TYR A 55 -10.03 11.40 -4.41
CA TYR A 55 -11.34 10.83 -4.67
C TYR A 55 -12.44 11.71 -4.05
N GLU A 56 -13.57 11.87 -4.77
CA GLU A 56 -14.66 12.79 -4.42
C GLU A 56 -14.14 14.22 -4.17
N ASN A 57 -14.43 14.77 -2.99
CA ASN A 57 -14.08 16.14 -2.60
C ASN A 57 -12.73 16.24 -1.89
N LYS A 58 -11.94 15.16 -1.80
CA LYS A 58 -10.61 15.17 -1.19
C LYS A 58 -9.53 15.31 -2.26
N GLU A 59 -8.76 16.39 -2.16
CA GLU A 59 -7.64 16.63 -3.06
C GLU A 59 -6.57 15.54 -2.96
N PRO A 60 -5.83 15.28 -4.07
CA PRO A 60 -4.67 14.40 -4.04
C PRO A 60 -3.58 14.96 -3.12
N LEU A 61 -2.88 14.08 -2.42
CA LEU A 61 -1.72 14.44 -1.61
C LEU A 61 -0.43 14.40 -2.42
N TRP A 62 0.46 15.38 -2.19
CA TRP A 62 1.74 15.49 -2.85
C TRP A 62 2.88 15.66 -1.84
N ALA A 63 4.06 15.14 -2.20
CA ALA A 63 5.30 15.35 -1.47
C ALA A 63 5.16 15.23 0.07
N ASP A 64 5.44 16.29 0.80
CA ASP A 64 5.44 16.30 2.26
C ASP A 64 4.05 16.10 2.85
N GLU A 65 2.99 16.60 2.21
CA GLU A 65 1.60 16.37 2.65
C GLU A 65 1.25 14.87 2.68
N PHE A 66 1.73 14.13 1.69
CA PHE A 66 1.54 12.68 1.65
C PHE A 66 2.25 12.00 2.84
N LEU A 67 3.50 12.39 3.10
CA LEU A 67 4.31 11.82 4.18
C LEU A 67 3.73 12.16 5.57
N GLU A 68 3.22 13.35 5.75
CA GLU A 68 2.58 13.74 7.01
C GLU A 68 1.21 13.07 7.18
N SER A 69 0.42 12.98 6.13
CA SER A 69 -0.89 12.32 6.18
C SER A 69 -0.80 10.85 6.51
N ILE A 70 0.08 10.08 5.83
CA ILE A 70 0.14 8.62 5.97
C ILE A 70 0.45 8.16 7.40
N LYS A 71 1.16 8.98 8.18
CA LYS A 71 1.49 8.69 9.60
C LYS A 71 0.25 8.56 10.50
N ASN A 72 -0.87 9.13 10.08
CA ASN A 72 -2.11 9.19 10.85
C ASN A 72 -3.03 7.98 10.65
N TYR A 73 -2.53 6.90 10.03
CA TYR A 73 -3.33 5.72 9.71
C TYR A 73 -2.63 4.44 10.16
N ASP A 74 -3.44 3.40 10.38
CA ASP A 74 -2.95 2.07 10.75
C ASP A 74 -2.85 1.11 9.56
N MET A 75 -3.73 1.25 8.56
CA MET A 75 -3.78 0.40 7.37
C MET A 75 -3.67 1.24 6.10
N GLY A 76 -3.13 0.66 5.03
CA GLY A 76 -3.08 1.29 3.71
C GLY A 76 -3.53 0.35 2.60
N LEU A 77 -4.37 0.87 1.69
CA LEU A 77 -4.86 0.12 0.53
C LEU A 77 -3.91 0.31 -0.66
N ASN A 78 -3.41 -0.80 -1.19
CA ASN A 78 -2.73 -0.81 -2.48
C ASN A 78 -3.72 -1.17 -3.60
N LEU A 79 -4.29 -0.16 -4.22
CA LEU A 79 -5.23 -0.29 -5.34
C LEU A 79 -4.63 0.36 -6.58
N SER A 80 -4.28 -0.45 -7.59
CA SER A 80 -3.74 0.02 -8.85
C SER A 80 -4.85 0.24 -9.89
N ARG A 81 -4.55 1.06 -10.89
CA ARG A 81 -5.43 1.33 -12.02
C ARG A 81 -5.53 0.08 -12.92
N GLY A 82 -6.72 -0.22 -13.41
CA GLY A 82 -6.98 -1.37 -14.28
C GLY A 82 -6.87 -2.72 -13.58
N ASN A 83 -6.66 -3.77 -14.37
CA ASN A 83 -6.49 -5.11 -13.83
C ASN A 83 -5.13 -5.25 -13.15
N PRO A 84 -5.06 -5.94 -11.99
CA PRO A 84 -3.80 -6.20 -11.33
C PRO A 84 -2.85 -7.02 -12.21
N HIS A 85 -1.65 -6.51 -12.44
CA HIS A 85 -0.59 -7.24 -13.14
C HIS A 85 0.24 -8.06 -12.17
N LYS A 86 0.69 -9.23 -12.63
CA LYS A 86 1.58 -10.09 -11.85
C LYS A 86 2.87 -9.34 -11.48
N TYR A 87 3.22 -9.37 -10.20
CA TYR A 87 4.41 -8.74 -9.61
C TYR A 87 4.49 -7.21 -9.77
N TYR A 88 3.41 -6.56 -10.18
CA TYR A 88 3.40 -5.11 -10.22
C TYR A 88 3.42 -4.53 -8.81
N SER A 89 4.51 -3.87 -8.48
CA SER A 89 4.70 -3.11 -7.25
C SER A 89 4.64 -1.61 -7.57
N SER A 90 3.66 -0.92 -7.02
CA SER A 90 3.57 0.54 -7.12
C SER A 90 4.33 1.21 -5.98
N ASP A 91 4.67 2.49 -6.15
CA ASP A 91 5.27 3.33 -5.11
C ASP A 91 4.43 3.32 -3.81
N ARG A 92 3.12 3.13 -3.93
CA ARG A 92 2.20 3.04 -2.80
C ARG A 92 2.53 1.90 -1.85
N ILE A 93 2.98 0.74 -2.36
CA ILE A 93 3.41 -0.38 -1.51
C ILE A 93 4.61 0.04 -0.65
N VAL A 94 5.59 0.71 -1.27
CA VAL A 94 6.79 1.23 -0.58
C VAL A 94 6.37 2.17 0.54
N GLN A 95 5.49 3.12 0.23
CA GLN A 95 5.03 4.12 1.18
C GLN A 95 4.24 3.50 2.33
N ILE A 96 3.32 2.59 2.06
CA ILE A 96 2.50 1.94 3.09
C ILE A 96 3.38 1.07 4.01
N ILE A 97 4.12 0.12 3.44
CA ILE A 97 4.91 -0.83 4.23
C ILE A 97 6.09 -0.12 4.89
N GLY A 98 6.77 0.78 4.19
CA GLY A 98 7.92 1.53 4.69
C GLY A 98 7.58 2.42 5.89
N ASN A 99 6.39 3.00 5.92
CA ASN A 99 5.88 3.79 7.04
C ASN A 99 5.25 2.94 8.16
N GLY A 100 5.23 1.61 8.01
CA GLY A 100 4.77 0.70 9.06
C GLY A 100 3.26 0.56 9.17
N LEU A 101 2.51 0.84 8.10
CA LEU A 101 1.10 0.54 8.01
C LEU A 101 0.89 -0.90 7.55
N LEU A 102 -0.25 -1.51 7.95
CA LEU A 102 -0.67 -2.78 7.40
C LEU A 102 -1.08 -2.62 5.93
N CYS A 103 -0.31 -3.19 5.01
CA CYS A 103 -0.59 -3.09 3.58
C CYS A 103 -1.62 -4.13 3.12
N LEU A 104 -2.69 -3.65 2.47
CA LEU A 104 -3.75 -4.47 1.89
C LEU A 104 -3.53 -4.58 0.37
N ILE A 105 -3.26 -5.79 -0.12
CA ILE A 105 -2.82 -6.06 -1.50
C ILE A 105 -3.78 -7.02 -2.19
N ASP A 106 -4.14 -6.74 -3.44
CA ASP A 106 -4.90 -7.70 -4.26
C ASP A 106 -4.04 -8.96 -4.54
N ARG A 107 -4.55 -10.13 -4.19
CA ARG A 107 -3.85 -11.42 -4.40
C ARG A 107 -3.56 -11.73 -5.87
N LYS A 108 -4.31 -11.13 -6.81
CA LYS A 108 -4.08 -11.30 -8.24
C LYS A 108 -2.72 -10.78 -8.70
N THR A 109 -2.12 -9.84 -7.93
CA THR A 109 -0.74 -9.38 -8.17
C THR A 109 0.31 -10.45 -7.93
N GLN A 110 -0.02 -11.56 -7.25
CA GLN A 110 0.92 -12.61 -6.83
C GLN A 110 2.14 -12.10 -6.03
N LEU A 111 2.07 -10.88 -5.47
CA LEU A 111 3.14 -10.32 -4.64
C LEU A 111 3.39 -11.12 -3.36
N SER A 112 2.48 -12.03 -2.98
CA SER A 112 2.70 -12.97 -1.87
C SER A 112 3.86 -13.95 -2.09
N ASN A 113 4.33 -14.10 -3.34
CA ASN A 113 5.52 -14.89 -3.66
C ASN A 113 6.83 -14.15 -3.32
N ILE A 114 6.77 -12.83 -3.17
CA ILE A 114 7.91 -11.95 -2.94
C ILE A 114 7.83 -11.29 -1.56
N ILE A 115 6.64 -10.84 -1.15
CA ILE A 115 6.37 -10.27 0.18
C ILE A 115 5.59 -11.31 0.98
N PRO A 116 6.16 -11.90 2.05
CA PRO A 116 5.50 -12.96 2.81
C PRO A 116 4.12 -12.59 3.35
N LYS A 117 3.22 -13.58 3.47
CA LYS A 117 1.85 -13.38 3.94
C LYS A 117 1.73 -12.88 5.39
N ASP A 118 2.80 -12.98 6.16
CA ASP A 118 2.91 -12.44 7.51
C ASP A 118 3.54 -11.03 7.56
N CYS A 119 3.79 -10.43 6.39
CA CYS A 119 4.31 -9.07 6.19
C CYS A 119 3.31 -8.12 5.52
N ALA A 120 2.23 -8.64 4.94
CA ALA A 120 1.14 -7.90 4.32
C ALA A 120 -0.14 -8.74 4.31
N VAL A 121 -1.28 -8.12 4.03
CA VAL A 121 -2.59 -8.80 3.94
C VAL A 121 -3.03 -8.85 2.49
N TYR A 122 -3.38 -10.04 2.02
CA TYR A 122 -3.81 -10.29 0.64
C TYR A 122 -5.31 -10.55 0.58
N TYR A 123 -6.03 -9.76 -0.21
CA TYR A 123 -7.47 -9.93 -0.40
C TYR A 123 -7.81 -10.49 -1.79
N LYS A 124 -8.93 -11.19 -1.90
CA LYS A 124 -9.38 -11.83 -3.14
C LYS A 124 -10.37 -10.98 -3.94
N ASP A 125 -11.22 -10.25 -3.24
CA ASP A 125 -12.27 -9.40 -3.79
C ASP A 125 -12.66 -8.33 -2.76
N ILE A 126 -13.57 -7.44 -3.14
CA ILE A 126 -13.99 -6.31 -2.31
C ILE A 126 -14.70 -6.74 -1.01
N ASN A 127 -15.40 -7.86 -1.01
CA ASN A 127 -16.07 -8.35 0.20
C ASN A 127 -15.03 -8.89 1.20
N ASP A 128 -14.06 -9.63 0.71
CA ASP A 128 -12.93 -10.12 1.51
C ASP A 128 -12.07 -8.96 2.05
N LEU A 129 -11.86 -7.91 1.22
CA LEU A 129 -11.16 -6.70 1.64
C LEU A 129 -11.88 -6.03 2.81
N ALA A 130 -13.19 -5.77 2.68
CA ALA A 130 -13.98 -5.11 3.73
C ALA A 130 -13.98 -5.92 5.04
N LYS A 131 -14.13 -7.26 4.94
CA LYS A 131 -14.04 -8.15 6.11
C LYS A 131 -12.68 -8.07 6.79
N LYS A 132 -11.59 -8.05 6.02
CA LYS A 132 -10.22 -7.95 6.55
C LYS A 132 -9.96 -6.60 7.21
N ILE A 133 -10.42 -5.50 6.62
CA ILE A 133 -10.29 -4.17 7.23
C ILE A 133 -10.96 -4.16 8.61
N LYS A 134 -12.21 -4.59 8.70
CA LYS A 134 -12.95 -4.66 9.97
C LYS A 134 -12.26 -5.58 10.98
N PHE A 135 -11.84 -6.76 10.55
CA PHE A 135 -11.11 -7.71 11.40
C PHE A 135 -9.83 -7.10 12.00
N TYR A 136 -9.00 -6.45 11.19
CA TYR A 136 -7.75 -5.87 11.69
C TYR A 136 -7.95 -4.60 12.50
N LYS A 137 -9.00 -3.83 12.25
CA LYS A 137 -9.43 -2.72 13.13
C LYS A 137 -9.71 -3.23 14.55
N GLU A 138 -10.41 -4.34 14.68
CA GLU A 138 -10.73 -4.96 15.99
C GLU A 138 -9.52 -5.67 16.59
N ASN A 139 -8.59 -6.16 15.78
CA ASN A 139 -7.42 -6.93 16.20
C ASN A 139 -6.11 -6.14 16.09
N VAL A 140 -6.04 -4.96 16.74
CA VAL A 140 -4.95 -3.98 16.65
C VAL A 140 -3.57 -4.59 16.95
N LYS A 141 -3.45 -5.46 17.96
CA LYS A 141 -2.18 -6.11 18.31
C LYS A 141 -1.65 -6.98 17.16
N LEU A 142 -2.53 -7.75 16.52
CA LEU A 142 -2.16 -8.59 15.37
C LEU A 142 -1.83 -7.74 14.16
N MET A 143 -2.62 -6.69 13.90
CA MET A 143 -2.38 -5.72 12.84
C MET A 143 -0.99 -5.09 12.95
N LYS A 144 -0.65 -4.54 14.11
CA LYS A 144 0.66 -3.93 14.38
C LYS A 144 1.82 -4.93 14.27
N LYS A 145 1.60 -6.18 14.69
CA LYS A 145 2.59 -7.26 14.54
C LYS A 145 2.93 -7.51 13.07
N ILE A 146 1.92 -7.65 12.20
CA ILE A 146 2.12 -7.87 10.76
C ILE A 146 2.74 -6.64 10.10
N ALA A 147 2.23 -5.44 10.38
CA ALA A 147 2.76 -4.18 9.85
C ALA A 147 4.24 -3.97 10.20
N ASN A 148 4.63 -4.18 11.46
CA ASN A 148 6.02 -4.08 11.89
C ASN A 148 6.91 -5.14 11.25
N LYS A 149 6.41 -6.37 11.07
CA LYS A 149 7.15 -7.42 10.36
C LYS A 149 7.34 -7.06 8.89
N GLY A 150 6.30 -6.53 8.26
CA GLY A 150 6.34 -6.03 6.89
C GLY A 150 7.38 -4.91 6.73
N ARG A 151 7.37 -3.90 7.61
CA ARG A 151 8.34 -2.81 7.59
C ARG A 151 9.78 -3.32 7.72
N LYS A 152 10.05 -4.21 8.67
CA LYS A 152 11.39 -4.80 8.86
C LYS A 152 11.82 -5.59 7.62
N PHE A 153 10.93 -6.43 7.08
CA PHE A 153 11.18 -7.21 5.89
C PHE A 153 11.47 -6.32 4.67
N TYR A 154 10.66 -5.28 4.46
CA TYR A 154 10.79 -4.38 3.33
C TYR A 154 12.09 -3.57 3.40
N ASN A 155 12.39 -2.98 4.55
CA ASN A 155 13.63 -2.22 4.77
C ASN A 155 14.88 -3.09 4.64
N LYS A 156 14.81 -4.37 5.00
CA LYS A 156 15.93 -5.30 4.85
C LYS A 156 16.20 -5.65 3.39
N ASN A 157 15.15 -5.85 2.59
CA ASN A 157 15.29 -6.46 1.26
C ASN A 157 15.12 -5.48 0.10
N TYR A 158 14.43 -4.35 0.32
CA TYR A 158 14.07 -3.38 -0.73
C TYR A 158 14.53 -1.95 -0.42
N ASN A 159 15.56 -1.78 0.42
CA ASN A 159 16.12 -0.46 0.65
C ASN A 159 16.88 0.05 -0.59
N SER A 160 17.08 1.37 -0.66
CA SER A 160 17.70 2.04 -1.80
C SER A 160 19.10 1.48 -2.13
N THR A 161 19.90 1.12 -1.13
CA THR A 161 21.24 0.56 -1.33
C THR A 161 21.19 -0.77 -2.07
N ILE A 162 20.30 -1.69 -1.67
CA ILE A 162 20.14 -3.00 -2.32
C ILE A 162 19.62 -2.85 -3.75
N ILE A 163 18.62 -1.98 -3.93
CA ILE A 163 18.05 -1.73 -5.26
C ILE A 163 19.08 -1.09 -6.20
N SER A 164 19.82 -0.08 -5.73
CA SER A 164 20.87 0.55 -6.53
C SER A 164 22.00 -0.41 -6.88
N GLN A 165 22.42 -1.26 -5.92
CA GLN A 165 23.43 -2.28 -6.20
C GLN A 165 22.94 -3.31 -7.23
N PHE A 166 21.67 -3.72 -7.18
CA PHE A 166 21.09 -4.61 -8.18
C PHE A 166 21.17 -4.00 -9.59
N PHE A 167 20.83 -2.72 -9.76
CA PHE A 167 20.97 -2.04 -11.04
C PHE A 167 22.44 -2.03 -11.53
N ILE A 168 23.39 -1.77 -10.64
CA ILE A 168 24.82 -1.78 -10.96
C ILE A 168 25.22 -3.20 -11.38
N ASP A 169 24.90 -4.23 -10.60
CA ASP A 169 25.29 -5.60 -10.85
C ASP A 169 24.76 -6.09 -12.22
N VAL A 170 23.49 -5.79 -12.54
CA VAL A 170 22.88 -6.18 -13.80
C VAL A 170 23.46 -5.39 -14.99
N THR A 171 23.61 -4.07 -14.85
CA THR A 171 24.10 -3.21 -15.93
C THR A 171 25.52 -3.56 -16.34
N PHE A 172 26.39 -3.81 -15.39
CA PHE A 172 27.81 -4.10 -15.63
C PHE A 172 28.11 -5.60 -15.64
N LYS A 173 27.09 -6.48 -15.57
CA LYS A 173 27.23 -7.94 -15.54
C LYS A 173 28.18 -8.41 -14.44
N LEU A 174 28.13 -7.77 -13.29
CA LEU A 174 28.96 -8.09 -12.14
C LEU A 174 28.36 -9.30 -11.39
N LYS A 175 29.22 -9.95 -10.59
CA LYS A 175 28.73 -10.97 -9.64
C LYS A 175 27.86 -10.29 -8.60
N ASN A 176 26.65 -10.83 -8.37
CA ASN A 176 25.70 -10.26 -7.42
C ASN A 176 26.35 -10.11 -6.03
N LYS A 177 26.36 -8.88 -5.52
CA LYS A 177 26.86 -8.57 -4.18
C LYS A 177 25.89 -9.05 -3.09
N TYR A 178 24.61 -9.04 -3.39
CA TYR A 178 23.54 -9.48 -2.49
C TYR A 178 22.76 -10.65 -3.07
N LYS A 179 22.16 -11.46 -2.18
CA LYS A 179 21.13 -12.40 -2.57
C LYS A 179 19.82 -11.64 -2.75
N TYR A 180 19.46 -11.32 -3.98
CA TYR A 180 18.21 -10.64 -4.28
C TYR A 180 17.04 -11.63 -4.20
N ILE A 181 15.98 -11.25 -3.47
CA ILE A 181 14.83 -12.14 -3.22
C ILE A 181 13.85 -12.24 -4.40
N TRP A 182 14.06 -11.43 -5.41
CA TRP A 182 13.25 -11.41 -6.65
C TRP A 182 13.95 -12.08 -7.85
N ASN A 183 15.13 -12.63 -7.64
CA ASN A 183 15.87 -13.43 -8.64
C ASN A 183 15.67 -14.91 -8.39
#